data_7e352ee4b850b7881b2efe1067494f7c
#
_entry.id   7e352ee4b850b7881b2efe1067494f7c
#
_cell.length_a   1.000
_cell.length_b   1.000
_cell.length_c   1.000
_cell.angle_alpha   90.00
_cell.angle_beta   90.00
_cell.angle_gamma   90.00
#
_symmetry.space_group_name_H-M   'P 1'
#
loop_
_entity.id
_entity.type
_entity.pdbx_description
1 polymer ?
#
loop_
_entity_poly.entity_id
_entity_poly.type
_entity_poly.pdbx_seq_one_letter_code
_entity_poly.pdbx_strand_id
1 'polypeptide(L)'
;GQQWLHKDVFRRIRSRSLAKARKAVKPVEPEAFQMFLIDRQGIGPVGGERYEGADGLMRVIEQLEGISLPTALWESAVFPARVRDYQPALLDELLTSGDVVWVGSKTGGTSAMDPGEVAFYPADSILFSGVEHGTTSNASDATMPEAILTALDSGGAFHARQLMDAAKRAWNETAEPDINPNTGEIIPQEWSEQQFKDALWSLVWQGKVTNSSFAPVRALTAGAASPRKSTTSRRRGRVAPIRRATTDMTLGGLWSAVIGQAEAEDTNQTERALALVETLLDRYGVIAQPVIDKENIPGGYSALYPVLNRMEEHGRLVRGMFVRGFGAAQFAERDTVDALRHPSEHRGPSVVTL
;
A
#
# COMPACT_ATOMS: atom_id res chain seq x y z
N GLY A 1 -35.81 38.36 -10.51
CA GLY A 1 -36.21 37.99 -11.86
C GLY A 1 -35.28 36.90 -12.39
N GLN A 2 -35.82 35.87 -13.04
CA GLN A 2 -35.02 34.87 -13.74
C GLN A 2 -34.30 35.50 -14.91
N GLN A 3 -32.99 35.36 -14.98
CA GLN A 3 -32.17 35.83 -16.10
C GLN A 3 -31.78 34.65 -16.98
N TRP A 4 -32.01 34.74 -18.28
CA TRP A 4 -31.67 33.71 -19.24
C TRP A 4 -30.40 34.10 -20.00
N LEU A 5 -29.42 33.18 -20.05
CA LEU A 5 -28.19 33.39 -20.77
C LEU A 5 -28.03 32.27 -21.81
N HIS A 6 -27.64 32.63 -23.05
CA HIS A 6 -27.39 31.63 -24.08
C HIS A 6 -26.21 30.72 -23.66
N LYS A 7 -26.36 29.42 -23.87
CA LYS A 7 -25.40 28.39 -23.41
C LYS A 7 -23.95 28.69 -23.87
N ASP A 8 -23.78 29.15 -25.09
CA ASP A 8 -22.45 29.46 -25.65
C ASP A 8 -21.84 30.73 -25.06
N VAL A 9 -22.67 31.74 -24.76
CA VAL A 9 -22.23 32.97 -24.08
C VAL A 9 -21.78 32.63 -22.66
N PHE A 10 -22.55 31.82 -21.94
CA PHE A 10 -22.17 31.34 -20.60
C PHE A 10 -20.85 30.60 -20.65
N ARG A 11 -20.68 29.64 -21.59
CA ARG A 11 -19.44 28.89 -21.78
C ARG A 11 -18.24 29.79 -22.06
N ARG A 12 -18.38 30.83 -22.90
CA ARG A 12 -17.33 31.83 -23.20
C ARG A 12 -16.98 32.68 -21.99
N ILE A 13 -17.97 33.17 -21.25
CA ILE A 13 -17.74 33.94 -20.01
C ILE A 13 -16.98 33.10 -18.99
N ARG A 14 -17.42 31.86 -18.76
CA ARG A 14 -16.78 30.92 -17.85
C ARG A 14 -15.34 30.63 -18.29
N SER A 15 -15.09 30.32 -19.56
CA SER A 15 -13.75 30.09 -20.10
C SER A 15 -12.82 31.30 -19.88
N ARG A 16 -13.30 32.53 -20.13
CA ARG A 16 -12.54 33.77 -19.91
C ARG A 16 -12.27 34.01 -18.42
N SER A 17 -13.24 33.75 -17.55
CA SER A 17 -13.07 33.87 -16.10
C SER A 17 -12.03 32.90 -15.57
N LEU A 18 -12.10 31.64 -16.00
CA LEU A 18 -11.08 30.62 -15.67
C LEU A 18 -9.68 30.99 -16.18
N ALA A 19 -9.59 31.48 -17.43
CA ALA A 19 -8.32 31.94 -18.00
C ALA A 19 -7.72 33.14 -17.23
N LYS A 20 -8.56 34.05 -16.75
CA LYS A 20 -8.12 35.18 -15.90
C LYS A 20 -7.67 34.70 -14.55
N ALA A 21 -8.40 33.77 -13.91
CA ALA A 21 -8.02 33.17 -12.64
C ALA A 21 -6.68 32.43 -12.74
N ARG A 22 -6.48 31.65 -13.81
CA ARG A 22 -5.21 30.95 -14.08
C ARG A 22 -3.99 31.90 -14.18
N LYS A 23 -4.17 33.07 -14.80
CA LYS A 23 -3.11 34.09 -14.95
C LYS A 23 -2.82 34.86 -13.68
N ALA A 24 -3.75 34.93 -12.74
CA ALA A 24 -3.60 35.70 -11.50
C ALA A 24 -2.74 34.98 -10.45
N VAL A 25 -2.45 33.68 -10.64
CA VAL A 25 -1.68 32.87 -9.70
C VAL A 25 -0.20 33.04 -9.97
N LYS A 26 0.55 33.57 -8.99
CA LYS A 26 2.01 33.54 -8.99
C LYS A 26 2.47 32.19 -8.46
N PRO A 27 3.32 31.43 -9.19
CA PRO A 27 3.84 30.15 -8.70
C PRO A 27 4.78 30.37 -7.50
N VAL A 28 4.74 29.43 -6.55
CA VAL A 28 5.71 29.36 -5.46
C VAL A 28 6.96 28.61 -5.92
N GLU A 29 8.07 28.81 -5.22
CA GLU A 29 9.29 28.06 -5.45
C GLU A 29 9.15 26.61 -4.94
N PRO A 30 9.91 25.65 -5.48
CA PRO A 30 9.86 24.24 -5.07
C PRO A 30 10.09 24.02 -3.58
N GLU A 31 10.95 24.83 -2.94
CA GLU A 31 11.26 24.78 -1.53
C GLU A 31 10.02 25.11 -0.66
N ALA A 32 9.26 26.12 -1.07
CA ALA A 32 8.00 26.46 -0.40
C ALA A 32 6.97 25.34 -0.52
N PHE A 33 6.95 24.67 -1.67
CA PHE A 33 6.10 23.51 -1.85
C PHE A 33 6.53 22.32 -0.98
N GLN A 34 7.83 22.06 -0.84
CA GLN A 34 8.32 21.04 0.09
C GLN A 34 7.90 21.32 1.54
N MET A 35 8.02 22.57 1.98
CA MET A 35 7.57 22.96 3.33
C MET A 35 6.06 22.75 3.49
N PHE A 36 5.28 23.09 2.47
CA PHE A 36 3.86 22.83 2.45
C PHE A 36 3.54 21.32 2.55
N LEU A 37 4.29 20.46 1.85
CA LEU A 37 4.10 19.01 1.92
C LEU A 37 4.41 18.44 3.30
N ILE A 38 5.50 18.90 3.93
CA ILE A 38 5.88 18.48 5.29
C ILE A 38 4.74 18.79 6.26
N ASP A 39 4.17 19.99 6.18
CA ASP A 39 3.04 20.40 7.00
C ASP A 39 1.76 19.60 6.69
N ARG A 40 1.45 19.47 5.40
CA ARG A 40 0.25 18.76 4.95
C ARG A 40 0.25 17.28 5.35
N GLN A 41 1.40 16.64 5.28
CA GLN A 41 1.56 15.23 5.65
C GLN A 41 1.83 15.02 7.14
N GLY A 42 1.80 16.08 7.94
CA GLY A 42 1.97 15.96 9.38
C GLY A 42 3.38 15.52 9.80
N ILE A 43 4.42 15.81 9.01
CA ILE A 43 5.79 15.33 9.24
C ILE A 43 6.55 16.25 10.20
N GLY A 44 7.34 15.65 11.09
CA GLY A 44 8.36 16.33 11.88
C GLY A 44 7.83 17.11 13.10
N PRO A 45 8.68 17.96 13.72
CA PRO A 45 8.32 18.64 14.95
C PRO A 45 7.12 19.60 14.81
N VAL A 46 6.75 19.93 13.57
CA VAL A 46 5.60 20.81 13.28
C VAL A 46 4.33 20.01 13.01
N GLY A 47 4.44 18.83 12.40
CA GLY A 47 3.29 18.00 11.98
C GLY A 47 3.11 16.71 12.78
N GLY A 48 4.19 16.15 13.34
CA GLY A 48 4.15 14.89 14.09
C GLY A 48 3.38 14.96 15.42
N GLU A 49 2.91 16.15 15.82
CA GLU A 49 2.01 16.32 16.95
C GLU A 49 0.52 16.34 16.59
N ARG A 50 0.20 16.28 15.29
CA ARG A 50 -1.17 16.39 14.79
C ARG A 50 -1.97 15.11 14.96
N TYR A 51 -1.32 13.97 14.82
CA TYR A 51 -1.93 12.65 14.84
C TYR A 51 -1.51 11.88 16.07
N GLU A 52 -2.45 11.22 16.75
CA GLU A 52 -2.17 10.36 17.90
C GLU A 52 -3.13 9.18 17.93
N GLY A 53 -2.69 8.06 18.54
CA GLY A 53 -3.48 6.85 18.67
C GLY A 53 -3.78 6.13 17.36
N ALA A 54 -4.73 5.18 17.41
CA ALA A 54 -5.15 4.38 16.26
C ALA A 54 -5.84 5.24 15.19
N ASP A 55 -6.72 6.17 15.59
CA ASP A 55 -7.40 7.08 14.65
C ASP A 55 -6.40 7.97 13.90
N GLY A 56 -5.38 8.46 14.61
CA GLY A 56 -4.31 9.24 13.99
C GLY A 56 -3.49 8.41 12.99
N LEU A 57 -3.20 7.15 13.32
CA LEU A 57 -2.51 6.22 12.42
C LEU A 57 -3.39 5.89 11.20
N MET A 58 -4.68 5.65 11.41
CA MET A 58 -5.64 5.43 10.31
C MET A 58 -5.63 6.59 9.32
N ARG A 59 -5.66 7.83 9.82
CA ARG A 59 -5.57 9.04 8.97
C ARG A 59 -4.28 9.10 8.15
N VAL A 60 -3.15 8.67 8.72
CA VAL A 60 -1.88 8.59 7.99
C VAL A 60 -1.94 7.51 6.90
N ILE A 61 -2.56 6.36 7.20
CA ILE A 61 -2.72 5.28 6.23
C ILE A 61 -3.62 5.71 5.07
N GLU A 62 -4.76 6.37 5.34
CA GLU A 62 -5.62 6.94 4.29
C GLU A 62 -4.85 7.89 3.37
N GLN A 63 -4.04 8.79 3.94
CA GLN A 63 -3.27 9.75 3.15
C GLN A 63 -2.18 9.09 2.30
N LEU A 64 -1.56 8.02 2.82
CA LEU A 64 -0.46 7.29 2.15
C LEU A 64 -0.92 6.00 1.48
N GLU A 65 -2.23 5.84 1.30
CA GLU A 65 -2.84 4.66 0.71
C GLU A 65 -2.19 4.25 -0.60
N GLY A 66 -1.81 2.98 -0.71
CA GLY A 66 -1.25 2.41 -1.93
C GLY A 66 0.22 2.76 -2.20
N ILE A 67 0.86 3.58 -1.37
CA ILE A 67 2.31 3.79 -1.49
C ILE A 67 3.05 2.53 -1.05
N SER A 68 3.82 1.95 -1.96
CA SER A 68 4.68 0.81 -1.67
C SER A 68 6.04 1.30 -1.19
N LEU A 69 6.43 0.89 0.03
CA LEU A 69 7.71 1.22 0.63
C LEU A 69 8.38 -0.02 1.23
N PRO A 70 9.72 -0.04 1.31
CA PRO A 70 10.43 -1.07 2.05
C PRO A 70 9.84 -1.28 3.45
N THR A 71 9.55 -2.52 3.80
CA THR A 71 8.85 -2.89 5.05
C THR A 71 9.42 -2.22 6.30
N ALA A 72 10.75 -2.10 6.36
CA ALA A 72 11.43 -1.50 7.50
C ALA A 72 11.14 0.01 7.68
N LEU A 73 10.82 0.73 6.60
CA LEU A 73 10.65 2.19 6.65
C LEU A 73 9.34 2.61 7.32
N TRP A 74 8.29 1.81 7.22
CA TRP A 74 6.98 2.18 7.77
C TRP A 74 7.04 2.47 9.28
N GLU A 75 7.54 1.53 10.06
CA GLU A 75 7.58 1.64 11.52
C GLU A 75 8.84 2.35 12.06
N SER A 76 9.92 2.41 11.27
CA SER A 76 11.14 3.10 11.69
C SER A 76 11.16 4.60 11.38
N ALA A 77 10.40 5.05 10.37
CA ALA A 77 10.46 6.42 9.89
C ALA A 77 9.07 7.01 9.59
N VAL A 78 8.24 6.34 8.78
CA VAL A 78 7.02 6.93 8.22
C VAL A 78 5.98 7.21 9.29
N PHE A 79 5.62 6.22 10.10
CA PHE A 79 4.63 6.36 11.17
C PHE A 79 5.17 7.22 12.33
N PRO A 80 6.39 6.99 12.85
CA PRO A 80 6.93 7.83 13.92
C PRO A 80 7.07 9.31 13.56
N ALA A 81 7.30 9.62 12.28
CA ALA A 81 7.39 11.02 11.83
C ALA A 81 6.04 11.75 11.81
N ARG A 82 4.91 11.05 11.89
CA ARG A 82 3.55 11.59 11.72
C ARG A 82 2.65 11.38 12.93
N VAL A 83 2.84 10.27 13.64
CA VAL A 83 2.00 9.88 14.78
C VAL A 83 2.80 10.03 16.07
N ARG A 84 2.25 10.83 17.01
CA ARG A 84 2.87 11.04 18.32
C ARG A 84 2.97 9.73 19.09
N ASP A 85 4.14 9.48 19.68
CA ASP A 85 4.39 8.29 20.51
C ASP A 85 3.97 6.98 19.82
N TYR A 86 4.24 6.88 18.50
CA TYR A 86 3.92 5.70 17.71
C TYR A 86 4.42 4.43 18.40
N GLN A 87 3.54 3.44 18.51
CA GLN A 87 3.85 2.10 19.00
C GLN A 87 3.33 1.07 17.99
N PRO A 88 4.07 -0.03 17.74
CA PRO A 88 3.65 -1.09 16.84
C PRO A 88 2.26 -1.67 17.14
N ALA A 89 1.83 -1.60 18.41
CA ALA A 89 0.52 -2.05 18.84
C ALA A 89 -0.64 -1.28 18.16
N LEU A 90 -0.44 -0.01 17.80
CA LEU A 90 -1.45 0.78 17.09
C LEU A 90 -1.73 0.21 15.68
N LEU A 91 -0.68 -0.20 14.98
CA LEU A 91 -0.84 -0.85 13.68
C LEU A 91 -1.48 -2.23 13.81
N ASP A 92 -1.06 -3.02 14.82
CA ASP A 92 -1.63 -4.34 15.05
C ASP A 92 -3.11 -4.25 15.47
N GLU A 93 -3.53 -3.19 16.16
CA GLU A 93 -4.94 -2.91 16.48
C GLU A 93 -5.76 -2.73 15.20
N LEU A 94 -5.36 -1.84 14.29
CA LEU A 94 -6.05 -1.58 13.02
C LEU A 94 -6.08 -2.80 12.07
N LEU A 95 -5.03 -3.61 12.08
CA LEU A 95 -4.97 -4.83 11.29
C LEU A 95 -5.87 -5.94 11.87
N THR A 96 -5.92 -6.05 13.19
CA THR A 96 -6.72 -7.07 13.88
C THR A 96 -8.21 -6.75 13.86
N SER A 97 -8.59 -5.45 13.92
CA SER A 97 -9.98 -5.01 13.73
C SER A 97 -10.47 -5.23 12.30
N GLY A 98 -9.53 -5.31 11.35
CA GLY A 98 -9.84 -5.43 9.92
C GLY A 98 -10.10 -4.08 9.24
N ASP A 99 -9.81 -2.94 9.91
CA ASP A 99 -9.96 -1.60 9.34
C ASP A 99 -8.89 -1.30 8.29
N VAL A 100 -7.73 -1.97 8.40
CA VAL A 100 -6.58 -1.81 7.50
C VAL A 100 -6.15 -3.16 6.94
N VAL A 101 -5.77 -3.17 5.68
CA VAL A 101 -5.15 -4.29 4.98
C VAL A 101 -3.78 -3.86 4.47
N TRP A 102 -2.81 -4.75 4.53
CA TRP A 102 -1.53 -4.53 3.89
C TRP A 102 -1.30 -5.51 2.73
N VAL A 103 -0.63 -5.03 1.71
CA VAL A 103 -0.33 -5.80 0.49
C VAL A 103 1.17 -5.75 0.26
N GLY A 104 1.78 -6.92 0.16
CA GLY A 104 3.20 -7.06 -0.14
C GLY A 104 3.48 -6.98 -1.63
N SER A 105 4.63 -6.42 -1.97
CA SER A 105 5.16 -6.43 -3.33
C SER A 105 6.68 -6.64 -3.31
N LYS A 106 7.22 -7.22 -4.38
CA LYS A 106 8.66 -7.39 -4.51
C LYS A 106 9.08 -7.39 -5.96
N THR A 107 9.97 -6.47 -6.28
CA THR A 107 10.64 -6.41 -7.58
C THR A 107 12.08 -6.89 -7.42
N GLY A 108 12.34 -8.14 -7.85
CA GLY A 108 13.67 -8.75 -7.73
C GLY A 108 13.89 -9.46 -6.39
N GLY A 109 15.12 -9.93 -6.18
CA GLY A 109 15.50 -10.71 -4.99
C GLY A 109 15.64 -12.20 -5.29
N THR A 110 16.45 -12.90 -4.47
CA THR A 110 16.81 -14.31 -4.67
C THR A 110 16.00 -15.26 -3.77
N SER A 111 15.36 -14.75 -2.72
CA SER A 111 14.63 -15.56 -1.75
C SER A 111 13.30 -14.92 -1.37
N ALA A 112 12.25 -15.73 -1.24
CA ALA A 112 10.95 -15.29 -0.70
C ALA A 112 11.08 -14.75 0.73
N MET A 113 12.11 -15.17 1.45
CA MET A 113 12.38 -14.73 2.83
C MET A 113 13.14 -13.40 2.93
N ASP A 114 13.54 -12.78 1.81
CA ASP A 114 14.08 -11.42 1.84
C ASP A 114 12.92 -10.44 1.94
N PRO A 115 13.00 -9.41 2.81
CA PRO A 115 11.95 -8.40 2.92
C PRO A 115 11.71 -7.67 1.60
N GLY A 116 10.44 -7.49 1.26
CA GLY A 116 9.99 -6.70 0.12
C GLY A 116 9.49 -5.32 0.53
N GLU A 117 8.57 -4.80 -0.25
CA GLU A 117 7.83 -3.57 0.01
C GLU A 117 6.40 -3.89 0.44
N VAL A 118 5.79 -2.98 1.17
CA VAL A 118 4.41 -3.09 1.62
C VAL A 118 3.68 -1.77 1.37
N ALA A 119 2.45 -1.88 0.90
CA ALA A 119 1.48 -0.81 0.86
C ALA A 119 0.34 -1.11 1.86
N PHE A 120 -0.18 -0.06 2.51
CA PHE A 120 -1.35 -0.15 3.38
C PHE A 120 -2.56 0.48 2.70
N TYR A 121 -3.73 -0.07 3.01
CA TYR A 121 -5.02 0.39 2.50
C TYR A 121 -6.08 0.34 3.60
N PRO A 122 -6.99 1.33 3.68
CA PRO A 122 -8.26 1.13 4.35
C PRO A 122 -9.00 -0.06 3.74
N ALA A 123 -9.61 -0.91 4.56
CA ALA A 123 -10.24 -2.13 4.08
C ALA A 123 -11.45 -1.89 3.16
N ASP A 124 -12.11 -0.74 3.32
CA ASP A 124 -13.25 -0.29 2.51
C ASP A 124 -12.85 0.59 1.32
N SER A 125 -11.56 0.79 1.09
CA SER A 125 -11.10 1.66 0.01
C SER A 125 -11.37 1.09 -1.38
N ILE A 126 -11.90 1.95 -2.24
CA ILE A 126 -12.10 1.63 -3.65
C ILE A 126 -10.77 1.48 -4.43
N LEU A 127 -9.67 2.02 -3.90
CA LEU A 127 -8.34 1.87 -4.50
C LEU A 127 -7.72 0.52 -4.16
N PHE A 128 -8.18 -0.12 -3.10
CA PHE A 128 -7.82 -1.47 -2.78
C PHE A 128 -8.49 -2.42 -3.78
N SER A 129 -7.77 -2.72 -4.85
CA SER A 129 -8.15 -3.80 -5.74
C SER A 129 -7.34 -5.02 -5.36
N GLY A 130 -8.03 -6.10 -5.05
CA GLY A 130 -7.40 -7.40 -4.97
C GLY A 130 -6.66 -7.68 -6.28
N VAL A 131 -5.51 -8.30 -6.17
CA VAL A 131 -4.82 -8.80 -7.35
C VAL A 131 -5.80 -9.73 -8.07
N GLU A 132 -6.06 -9.47 -9.35
CA GLU A 132 -6.78 -10.42 -10.18
C GLU A 132 -6.12 -11.79 -9.97
N HIS A 133 -6.84 -12.70 -9.38
CA HIS A 133 -6.43 -14.08 -9.40
C HIS A 133 -6.56 -14.51 -10.86
N GLY A 134 -5.47 -14.30 -11.62
CA GLY A 134 -5.40 -14.88 -12.95
C GLY A 134 -5.67 -16.38 -12.82
N THR A 135 -6.88 -16.76 -13.15
CA THR A 135 -7.30 -18.14 -13.37
C THR A 135 -6.61 -18.63 -14.63
N THR A 136 -5.29 -18.73 -14.59
CA THR A 136 -4.54 -19.39 -15.67
C THR A 136 -3.37 -20.13 -15.08
N SER A 137 -3.65 -21.18 -14.35
CA SER A 137 -2.82 -22.35 -14.48
C SER A 137 -3.57 -23.34 -15.36
N ASN A 138 -2.99 -23.68 -16.49
CA ASN A 138 -3.34 -24.90 -17.18
C ASN A 138 -3.19 -26.02 -16.15
N ALA A 139 -4.27 -26.76 -15.91
CA ALA A 139 -4.48 -27.73 -14.84
C ALA A 139 -3.52 -28.97 -14.90
N SER A 140 -2.31 -28.82 -15.39
CA SER A 140 -1.39 -29.95 -15.51
C SER A 140 -0.30 -30.06 -14.46
N ASP A 141 0.01 -28.96 -13.74
CA ASP A 141 1.06 -28.99 -12.69
C ASP A 141 0.57 -28.26 -11.44
N ALA A 142 -0.15 -28.98 -10.56
CA ALA A 142 -0.53 -28.46 -9.26
C ALA A 142 0.74 -28.04 -8.50
N THR A 143 0.82 -26.77 -8.10
CA THR A 143 1.94 -26.25 -7.33
C THR A 143 1.52 -25.92 -5.89
N MET A 144 2.49 -25.91 -4.97
CA MET A 144 2.20 -25.59 -3.58
C MET A 144 1.58 -24.19 -3.40
N PRO A 145 2.02 -23.12 -4.11
CA PRO A 145 1.34 -21.84 -4.09
C PRO A 145 -0.13 -21.91 -4.53
N GLU A 146 -0.44 -22.66 -5.57
CA GLU A 146 -1.83 -22.84 -6.05
C GLU A 146 -2.71 -23.56 -5.03
N ALA A 147 -2.19 -24.60 -4.38
CA ALA A 147 -2.89 -25.29 -3.32
C ALA A 147 -3.16 -24.39 -2.10
N ILE A 148 -2.23 -23.48 -1.77
CA ILE A 148 -2.43 -22.46 -0.72
C ILE A 148 -3.54 -21.50 -1.13
N LEU A 149 -3.55 -21.00 -2.37
CA LEU A 149 -4.60 -20.10 -2.86
C LEU A 149 -5.96 -20.81 -2.90
N THR A 150 -6.03 -22.04 -3.40
CA THR A 150 -7.27 -22.86 -3.40
C THR A 150 -7.82 -23.04 -1.98
N ALA A 151 -6.94 -23.27 -0.98
CA ALA A 151 -7.37 -23.35 0.41
C ALA A 151 -7.93 -22.01 0.93
N LEU A 152 -7.40 -20.88 0.49
CA LEU A 152 -7.85 -19.55 0.86
C LEU A 152 -9.10 -19.09 0.08
N ASP A 153 -9.33 -19.59 -1.11
CA ASP A 153 -10.52 -19.28 -1.94
C ASP A 153 -11.84 -19.67 -1.27
N SER A 154 -11.80 -20.63 -0.34
CA SER A 154 -12.95 -21.00 0.47
C SER A 154 -13.41 -19.86 1.42
N GLY A 155 -12.64 -18.78 1.48
CA GLY A 155 -12.84 -17.65 2.38
C GLY A 155 -12.31 -17.89 3.79
N GLY A 156 -12.13 -16.80 4.52
CA GLY A 156 -11.68 -16.82 5.91
C GLY A 156 -10.18 -16.57 6.11
N ALA A 157 -9.77 -16.66 7.37
CA ALA A 157 -8.40 -16.44 7.79
C ALA A 157 -7.91 -17.62 8.62
N PHE A 158 -6.70 -18.08 8.35
CA PHE A 158 -6.13 -19.31 8.89
C PHE A 158 -4.82 -19.07 9.63
N HIS A 159 -4.62 -19.75 10.74
CA HIS A 159 -3.27 -19.91 11.25
C HIS A 159 -2.42 -20.73 10.28
N ALA A 160 -1.12 -20.45 10.18
CA ALA A 160 -0.23 -21.08 9.18
C ALA A 160 -0.31 -22.60 9.16
N ARG A 161 -0.41 -23.24 10.34
CA ARG A 161 -0.54 -24.70 10.44
C ARG A 161 -1.86 -25.21 9.81
N GLN A 162 -2.97 -24.55 10.13
CA GLN A 162 -4.28 -24.89 9.57
C GLN A 162 -4.30 -24.66 8.06
N LEU A 163 -3.67 -23.56 7.58
CA LEU A 163 -3.54 -23.28 6.17
C LEU A 163 -2.70 -24.35 5.45
N MET A 164 -1.60 -24.78 6.04
CA MET A 164 -0.78 -25.88 5.51
C MET A 164 -1.56 -27.18 5.37
N ASP A 165 -2.36 -27.52 6.40
CA ASP A 165 -3.18 -28.74 6.38
C ASP A 165 -4.34 -28.64 5.37
N ALA A 166 -4.93 -27.45 5.20
CA ALA A 166 -5.96 -27.19 4.19
C ALA A 166 -5.37 -27.24 2.78
N ALA A 167 -4.21 -26.62 2.55
CA ALA A 167 -3.53 -26.67 1.26
C ALA A 167 -3.09 -28.09 0.86
N LYS A 168 -2.64 -28.91 1.81
CA LYS A 168 -2.37 -30.33 1.55
C LYS A 168 -3.60 -31.10 1.10
N ARG A 169 -4.77 -30.81 1.68
CA ARG A 169 -6.03 -31.43 1.22
C ARG A 169 -6.39 -30.99 -0.20
N ALA A 170 -6.34 -29.70 -0.47
CA ALA A 170 -6.60 -29.15 -1.80
C ALA A 170 -5.64 -29.74 -2.85
N TRP A 171 -4.37 -29.88 -2.50
CA TRP A 171 -3.38 -30.54 -3.36
C TRP A 171 -3.77 -31.98 -3.69
N ASN A 172 -4.10 -32.78 -2.69
CA ASN A 172 -4.43 -34.20 -2.88
C ASN A 172 -5.72 -34.42 -3.71
N GLU A 173 -6.58 -33.40 -3.78
CA GLU A 173 -7.80 -33.43 -4.59
C GLU A 173 -7.53 -33.07 -6.06
N THR A 174 -6.48 -32.32 -6.35
CA THR A 174 -6.20 -31.76 -7.69
C THR A 174 -4.98 -32.38 -8.37
N ALA A 175 -3.98 -32.82 -7.60
CA ALA A 175 -2.73 -33.35 -8.15
C ALA A 175 -2.90 -34.81 -8.62
N GLU A 176 -2.35 -35.10 -9.78
CA GLU A 176 -2.15 -36.49 -10.17
C GLU A 176 -1.18 -37.19 -9.21
N PRO A 177 -1.51 -38.39 -8.70
CA PRO A 177 -0.63 -39.09 -7.78
C PRO A 177 0.69 -39.43 -8.48
N ASP A 178 1.80 -39.09 -7.87
CA ASP A 178 3.12 -39.51 -8.34
C ASP A 178 3.25 -41.02 -8.07
N ILE A 179 3.39 -41.82 -9.12
CA ILE A 179 3.41 -43.29 -9.06
C ILE A 179 4.84 -43.75 -9.31
N ASN A 180 5.37 -44.53 -8.38
CA ASN A 180 6.67 -45.16 -8.57
C ASN A 180 6.63 -46.09 -9.80
N PRO A 181 7.39 -45.81 -10.87
CA PRO A 181 7.30 -46.57 -12.11
C PRO A 181 7.74 -48.03 -11.97
N ASN A 182 8.42 -48.39 -10.89
CA ASN A 182 8.93 -49.75 -10.65
C ASN A 182 8.02 -50.58 -9.73
N THR A 183 7.28 -49.96 -8.82
CA THR A 183 6.45 -50.67 -7.81
C THR A 183 4.98 -50.43 -8.00
N GLY A 184 4.57 -49.40 -8.77
CA GLY A 184 3.15 -49.01 -8.92
C GLY A 184 2.56 -48.37 -7.67
N GLU A 185 3.38 -48.08 -6.64
CA GLU A 185 2.93 -47.45 -5.40
C GLU A 185 2.87 -45.94 -5.53
N ILE A 186 1.87 -45.33 -4.89
CA ILE A 186 1.76 -43.87 -4.79
C ILE A 186 2.87 -43.35 -3.89
N ILE A 187 3.68 -42.43 -4.40
CA ILE A 187 4.69 -41.74 -3.66
C ILE A 187 3.98 -40.57 -2.91
N PRO A 188 3.94 -40.60 -1.56
CA PRO A 188 3.32 -39.51 -0.80
C PRO A 188 4.13 -38.24 -0.99
N GLN A 189 3.48 -37.14 -1.41
CA GLN A 189 4.12 -35.83 -1.45
C GLN A 189 4.34 -35.35 -0.02
N GLU A 190 5.57 -35.30 0.42
CA GLU A 190 5.93 -34.73 1.73
C GLU A 190 6.19 -33.22 1.57
N TRP A 191 5.39 -32.42 2.25
CA TRP A 191 5.59 -30.97 2.35
C TRP A 191 6.41 -30.66 3.60
N SER A 192 7.59 -30.08 3.41
CA SER A 192 8.33 -29.53 4.53
C SER A 192 7.74 -28.18 4.94
N GLU A 193 7.83 -27.86 6.22
CA GLU A 193 7.42 -26.56 6.77
C GLU A 193 8.18 -25.40 6.07
N GLN A 194 9.44 -25.62 5.68
CA GLN A 194 10.24 -24.62 4.98
C GLN A 194 9.71 -24.36 3.57
N GLN A 195 9.35 -25.40 2.81
CA GLN A 195 8.78 -25.23 1.46
C GLN A 195 7.43 -24.49 1.54
N PHE A 196 6.58 -24.83 2.50
CA PHE A 196 5.33 -24.13 2.73
C PHE A 196 5.57 -22.66 3.07
N LYS A 197 6.52 -22.37 3.95
CA LYS A 197 6.89 -21.01 4.32
C LYS A 197 7.39 -20.20 3.13
N ASP A 198 8.27 -20.77 2.31
CA ASP A 198 8.79 -20.10 1.11
C ASP A 198 7.67 -19.83 0.09
N ALA A 199 6.75 -20.78 -0.11
CA ALA A 199 5.59 -20.63 -0.98
C ALA A 199 4.63 -19.54 -0.47
N LEU A 200 4.32 -19.55 0.85
CA LEU A 200 3.45 -18.56 1.47
C LEU A 200 4.01 -17.15 1.33
N TRP A 201 5.29 -16.95 1.66
CA TRP A 201 5.94 -15.65 1.52
C TRP A 201 6.10 -15.22 0.06
N SER A 202 6.26 -16.16 -0.88
CA SER A 202 6.21 -15.85 -2.31
C SER A 202 4.85 -15.26 -2.71
N LEU A 203 3.75 -15.83 -2.20
CA LEU A 203 2.40 -15.31 -2.44
C LEU A 203 2.16 -13.96 -1.77
N VAL A 204 2.72 -13.73 -0.59
CA VAL A 204 2.71 -12.42 0.08
C VAL A 204 3.34 -11.35 -0.81
N TRP A 205 4.53 -11.63 -1.35
CA TRP A 205 5.25 -10.68 -2.21
C TRP A 205 4.66 -10.55 -3.63
N GLN A 206 3.74 -11.43 -3.99
CA GLN A 206 2.90 -11.28 -5.18
C GLN A 206 1.62 -10.48 -4.90
N GLY A 207 1.39 -10.05 -3.68
CA GLY A 207 0.20 -9.33 -3.27
C GLY A 207 -1.06 -10.20 -3.18
N LYS A 208 -0.92 -11.52 -3.17
CA LYS A 208 -2.05 -12.47 -3.17
C LYS A 208 -2.50 -12.87 -1.77
N VAL A 209 -1.62 -12.77 -0.79
CA VAL A 209 -1.86 -13.19 0.60
C VAL A 209 -1.46 -12.05 1.54
N THR A 210 -2.28 -11.84 2.55
CA THR A 210 -2.06 -10.87 3.64
C THR A 210 -2.19 -11.54 5.00
N ASN A 211 -1.99 -10.78 6.07
CA ASN A 211 -2.09 -11.26 7.44
C ASN A 211 -2.76 -10.22 8.36
N SER A 212 -3.51 -10.69 9.35
CA SER A 212 -4.18 -9.86 10.36
C SER A 212 -3.22 -9.18 11.35
N SER A 213 -1.91 -9.30 11.16
CA SER A 213 -0.87 -8.70 12.00
C SER A 213 0.36 -8.35 11.17
N PHE A 214 1.10 -7.35 11.60
CA PHE A 214 2.40 -7.01 10.99
C PHE A 214 3.59 -7.74 11.64
N ALA A 215 3.34 -8.51 12.70
CA ALA A 215 4.38 -9.25 13.43
C ALA A 215 5.21 -10.22 12.55
N PRO A 216 4.63 -10.97 11.59
CA PRO A 216 5.41 -11.81 10.68
C PRO A 216 6.40 -11.03 9.82
N VAL A 217 5.99 -9.86 9.34
CA VAL A 217 6.84 -8.95 8.53
C VAL A 217 7.98 -8.39 9.37
N ARG A 218 7.69 -7.97 10.62
CA ARG A 218 8.72 -7.51 11.59
C ARG A 218 9.75 -8.60 11.88
N ALA A 219 9.28 -9.83 12.10
CA ALA A 219 10.16 -10.97 12.34
C ALA A 219 11.08 -11.27 11.15
N LEU A 220 10.54 -11.17 9.93
CA LEU A 220 11.30 -11.34 8.70
C LEU A 220 12.38 -10.26 8.56
N THR A 221 12.02 -9.00 8.76
CA THR A 221 12.92 -7.85 8.68
C THR A 221 14.03 -7.92 9.74
N ALA A 222 13.70 -8.29 10.99
CA ALA A 222 14.67 -8.46 12.06
C ALA A 222 15.65 -9.63 11.78
N GLY A 223 15.17 -10.72 11.20
CA GLY A 223 15.99 -11.86 10.78
C GLY A 223 16.99 -11.50 9.68
N ALA A 224 16.60 -10.66 8.74
CA ALA A 224 17.47 -10.16 7.68
C ALA A 224 18.55 -9.20 8.19
N ALA A 225 18.26 -8.40 9.22
CA ALA A 225 19.20 -7.45 9.81
C ALA A 225 20.24 -8.10 10.74
N SER A 226 20.02 -9.34 11.20
CA SER A 226 20.95 -10.05 12.09
C SER A 226 22.04 -10.72 11.26
N PRO A 227 23.34 -10.32 11.40
CA PRO A 227 24.41 -11.06 10.76
C PRO A 227 24.43 -12.49 11.34
N ARG A 228 24.37 -13.50 10.47
CA ARG A 228 24.52 -14.91 10.84
C ARG A 228 25.84 -15.09 11.58
N LYS A 229 25.85 -14.95 12.90
CA LYS A 229 27.00 -15.35 13.72
C LYS A 229 27.03 -16.87 13.73
N SER A 230 27.82 -17.44 12.85
CA SER A 230 28.30 -18.80 12.95
C SER A 230 29.20 -18.89 14.19
N THR A 231 28.63 -19.19 15.34
CA THR A 231 29.40 -19.50 16.54
C THR A 231 29.63 -21.01 16.59
N THR A 232 30.65 -21.47 15.90
CA THR A 232 31.31 -22.73 16.24
C THR A 232 32.08 -22.52 17.55
N SER A 233 31.39 -22.54 18.68
CA SER A 233 32.04 -22.66 19.98
C SER A 233 31.76 -24.07 20.54
N ARG A 234 32.73 -24.96 20.31
CA ARG A 234 32.83 -26.22 21.04
C ARG A 234 33.15 -25.91 22.50
N ARG A 235 32.13 -25.84 23.35
CA ARG A 235 32.29 -25.98 24.79
C ARG A 235 31.67 -27.30 25.26
N ARG A 236 32.56 -28.18 25.75
CA ARG A 236 32.20 -29.45 26.44
C ARG A 236 31.35 -29.15 27.66
N GLY A 237 30.28 -29.92 27.84
CA GLY A 237 29.71 -30.32 29.12
C GLY A 237 28.84 -29.29 29.82
N ARG A 238 27.59 -29.08 29.32
CA ARG A 238 26.45 -28.74 30.17
C ARG A 238 25.18 -29.29 29.47
N VAL A 239 24.34 -29.93 30.28
CA VAL A 239 23.01 -30.41 29.90
C VAL A 239 22.31 -29.26 29.16
N ALA A 240 21.99 -29.46 27.87
CA ALA A 240 21.29 -28.49 27.07
C ALA A 240 19.92 -28.21 27.71
N PRO A 241 19.55 -26.95 27.99
CA PRO A 241 18.19 -26.67 28.40
C PRO A 241 17.26 -27.13 27.24
N ILE A 242 16.17 -27.80 27.62
CA ILE A 242 15.11 -28.19 26.71
C ILE A 242 14.78 -26.93 25.89
N ARG A 243 15.18 -26.90 24.62
CA ARG A 243 14.77 -25.83 23.67
C ARG A 243 13.26 -25.96 23.57
N ARG A 244 12.54 -25.08 24.24
CA ARG A 244 11.15 -24.82 23.89
C ARG A 244 11.17 -24.52 22.39
N ALA A 245 10.37 -25.25 21.63
CA ALA A 245 10.20 -24.97 20.21
C ALA A 245 9.88 -23.48 20.09
N THR A 246 10.84 -22.71 19.60
CA THR A 246 10.61 -21.27 19.33
C THR A 246 9.62 -21.24 18.19
N THR A 247 8.40 -20.85 18.49
CA THR A 247 7.36 -20.62 17.46
C THR A 247 7.97 -19.69 16.42
N ASP A 248 7.94 -20.12 15.17
CA ASP A 248 8.45 -19.28 14.07
C ASP A 248 7.53 -18.06 13.93
N MET A 249 8.00 -16.91 14.38
CA MET A 249 7.24 -15.66 14.37
C MET A 249 6.90 -15.20 12.95
N THR A 250 7.63 -15.68 11.93
CA THR A 250 7.35 -15.34 10.53
C THR A 250 6.10 -16.07 9.97
N LEU A 251 5.54 -16.99 10.73
CA LEU A 251 4.30 -17.72 10.43
C LEU A 251 3.16 -17.35 11.39
N GLY A 252 3.35 -16.34 12.25
CA GLY A 252 2.33 -15.87 13.21
C GLY A 252 1.11 -15.25 12.53
N GLY A 253 0.10 -14.90 13.34
CA GLY A 253 -1.13 -14.22 12.87
C GLY A 253 -2.08 -15.14 12.09
N LEU A 254 -3.03 -14.51 11.43
CA LEU A 254 -4.03 -15.15 10.58
C LEU A 254 -3.78 -14.75 9.11
N TRP A 255 -3.62 -15.73 8.27
CA TRP A 255 -3.36 -15.57 6.84
C TRP A 255 -4.66 -15.66 6.05
N SER A 256 -4.89 -14.73 5.14
CA SER A 256 -6.06 -14.67 4.26
C SER A 256 -5.66 -14.28 2.84
N ALA A 257 -6.52 -14.60 1.88
CA ALA A 257 -6.36 -14.06 0.54
C ALA A 257 -6.54 -12.53 0.58
N VAL A 258 -5.79 -11.84 -0.28
CA VAL A 258 -6.04 -10.43 -0.57
C VAL A 258 -7.27 -10.41 -1.49
N ILE A 259 -8.42 -10.09 -0.91
CA ILE A 259 -9.68 -9.99 -1.64
C ILE A 259 -9.96 -8.51 -1.83
N GLY A 260 -9.70 -8.00 -3.04
CA GLY A 260 -10.15 -6.68 -3.42
C GLY A 260 -11.64 -6.66 -3.73
N GLN A 261 -12.22 -5.48 -3.77
CA GLN A 261 -13.60 -5.36 -4.26
C GLN A 261 -13.63 -5.82 -5.72
N ALA A 262 -14.38 -6.87 -5.98
CA ALA A 262 -14.53 -7.44 -7.31
C ALA A 262 -14.94 -6.34 -8.31
N GLU A 263 -14.28 -6.30 -9.45
CA GLU A 263 -14.58 -5.39 -10.52
C GLU A 263 -16.03 -5.55 -10.98
N ALA A 264 -16.88 -4.64 -10.53
CA ALA A 264 -18.12 -4.36 -11.24
C ALA A 264 -17.74 -3.52 -12.46
N GLU A 265 -18.00 -4.09 -13.63
CA GLU A 265 -17.70 -3.58 -14.96
C GLU A 265 -17.83 -2.05 -15.13
N ASP A 266 -16.93 -1.43 -15.89
CA ASP A 266 -16.94 -0.04 -16.46
C ASP A 266 -17.32 1.15 -15.55
N THR A 267 -18.30 1.02 -14.66
CA THR A 267 -18.69 2.08 -13.72
C THR A 267 -17.57 2.33 -12.69
N ASN A 268 -16.82 1.31 -12.38
CA ASN A 268 -15.76 1.31 -11.37
C ASN A 268 -14.50 2.09 -11.78
N GLN A 269 -14.18 2.16 -13.08
CA GLN A 269 -12.96 2.84 -13.53
C GLN A 269 -13.00 4.36 -13.30
N THR A 270 -14.16 5.00 -13.51
CA THR A 270 -14.31 6.44 -13.26
C THR A 270 -14.31 6.75 -11.76
N GLU A 271 -14.94 5.91 -10.96
CA GLU A 271 -14.96 6.05 -9.51
C GLU A 271 -13.57 5.83 -8.92
N ARG A 272 -12.83 4.82 -9.37
CA ARG A 272 -11.43 4.61 -9.00
C ARG A 272 -10.53 5.78 -9.39
N ALA A 273 -10.69 6.31 -10.61
CA ALA A 273 -9.92 7.48 -11.03
C ALA A 273 -10.26 8.72 -10.19
N LEU A 274 -11.52 8.88 -9.78
CA LEU A 274 -11.94 9.95 -8.87
C LEU A 274 -11.33 9.76 -7.48
N ALA A 275 -11.45 8.58 -6.90
CA ALA A 275 -10.86 8.26 -5.59
C ALA A 275 -9.33 8.48 -5.60
N LEU A 276 -8.65 8.03 -6.66
CA LEU A 276 -7.23 8.24 -6.81
C LEU A 276 -6.87 9.74 -6.89
N VAL A 277 -7.64 10.54 -7.62
CA VAL A 277 -7.45 12.00 -7.67
C VAL A 277 -7.66 12.61 -6.27
N GLU A 278 -8.65 12.16 -5.51
CA GLU A 278 -8.90 12.64 -4.15
C GLU A 278 -7.76 12.29 -3.21
N THR A 279 -7.26 11.06 -3.25
CA THR A 279 -6.08 10.62 -2.47
C THR A 279 -4.83 11.42 -2.84
N LEU A 280 -4.59 11.67 -4.13
CA LEU A 280 -3.46 12.48 -4.58
C LEU A 280 -3.59 13.95 -4.15
N LEU A 281 -4.79 14.53 -4.18
CA LEU A 281 -5.05 15.87 -3.67
C LEU A 281 -4.82 15.94 -2.16
N ASP A 282 -5.26 14.94 -1.42
CA ASP A 282 -5.04 14.87 0.02
C ASP A 282 -3.55 14.74 0.36
N ARG A 283 -2.82 13.92 -0.38
CA ARG A 283 -1.39 13.66 -0.18
C ARG A 283 -0.51 14.83 -0.56
N TYR A 284 -0.73 15.42 -1.73
CA TYR A 284 0.14 16.43 -2.33
C TYR A 284 -0.45 17.84 -2.39
N GLY A 285 -1.76 17.98 -2.32
CA GLY A 285 -2.46 19.23 -2.50
C GLY A 285 -2.46 19.76 -3.94
N VAL A 286 -1.38 19.52 -4.68
CA VAL A 286 -1.22 19.92 -6.09
C VAL A 286 -0.96 18.68 -6.94
N ILE A 287 -1.79 18.48 -7.95
CA ILE A 287 -1.60 17.43 -8.95
C ILE A 287 -0.96 18.03 -10.19
N ALA A 288 0.19 17.49 -10.56
CA ALA A 288 0.96 17.83 -11.74
C ALA A 288 1.61 16.58 -12.32
N GLN A 289 1.99 16.62 -13.59
CA GLN A 289 2.61 15.46 -14.24
C GLN A 289 3.81 14.90 -13.44
N PRO A 290 4.77 15.69 -12.94
CA PRO A 290 5.90 15.16 -12.18
C PRO A 290 5.53 14.44 -10.88
N VAL A 291 4.36 14.78 -10.29
CA VAL A 291 3.85 14.11 -9.09
C VAL A 291 3.30 12.73 -9.49
N ILE A 292 2.49 12.68 -10.53
CA ILE A 292 1.86 11.44 -11.01
C ILE A 292 2.91 10.46 -11.55
N ASP A 293 3.93 10.96 -12.25
CA ASP A 293 5.01 10.11 -12.80
C ASP A 293 5.78 9.36 -11.70
N LYS A 294 5.80 9.88 -10.47
CA LYS A 294 6.43 9.22 -9.30
C LYS A 294 5.54 8.18 -8.63
N GLU A 295 4.24 8.26 -8.80
CA GLU A 295 3.27 7.34 -8.20
C GLU A 295 3.09 6.05 -9.01
N ASN A 296 3.76 5.90 -10.16
CA ASN A 296 3.62 4.75 -11.07
C ASN A 296 2.16 4.40 -11.42
N ILE A 297 1.31 5.40 -11.57
CA ILE A 297 -0.11 5.22 -11.87
C ILE A 297 -0.27 4.63 -13.27
N PRO A 298 -1.04 3.55 -13.44
CA PRO A 298 -1.35 3.00 -14.75
C PRO A 298 -1.96 4.04 -15.68
N GLY A 299 -1.39 4.21 -16.88
CA GLY A 299 -1.81 5.25 -17.83
C GLY A 299 -1.35 6.67 -17.49
N GLY A 300 -0.70 6.87 -16.35
CA GLY A 300 -0.07 8.13 -15.95
C GLY A 300 -1.02 9.32 -15.89
N TYR A 301 -0.46 10.51 -16.11
CA TYR A 301 -1.22 11.78 -16.10
C TYR A 301 -2.38 11.79 -17.09
N SER A 302 -2.22 11.14 -18.26
CA SER A 302 -3.25 11.10 -19.30
C SER A 302 -4.51 10.37 -18.87
N ALA A 303 -4.40 9.34 -18.03
CA ALA A 303 -5.54 8.60 -17.50
C ALA A 303 -6.38 9.43 -16.52
N LEU A 304 -5.74 10.29 -15.73
CA LEU A 304 -6.42 11.15 -14.75
C LEU A 304 -6.90 12.48 -15.31
N TYR A 305 -6.33 12.93 -16.44
CA TYR A 305 -6.63 14.23 -17.01
C TYR A 305 -8.11 14.49 -17.30
N PRO A 306 -8.92 13.53 -17.82
CA PRO A 306 -10.34 13.73 -18.03
C PRO A 306 -11.11 14.01 -16.72
N VAL A 307 -10.75 13.32 -15.62
CA VAL A 307 -11.37 13.54 -14.31
C VAL A 307 -10.98 14.91 -13.76
N LEU A 308 -9.70 15.27 -13.81
CA LEU A 308 -9.19 16.57 -13.39
C LEU A 308 -9.88 17.74 -14.13
N ASN A 309 -10.05 17.63 -15.44
CA ASN A 309 -10.77 18.64 -16.22
C ASN A 309 -12.23 18.75 -15.81
N ARG A 310 -12.90 17.61 -15.60
CA ARG A 310 -14.30 17.61 -15.16
C ARG A 310 -14.46 18.25 -13.78
N MET A 311 -13.54 17.97 -12.84
CA MET A 311 -13.52 18.61 -11.53
C MET A 311 -13.26 20.13 -11.64
N GLU A 312 -12.39 20.58 -12.54
CA GLU A 312 -12.21 22.02 -12.83
C GLU A 312 -13.49 22.64 -13.43
N GLU A 313 -14.13 21.98 -14.36
CA GLU A 313 -15.38 22.44 -14.97
C GLU A 313 -16.50 22.60 -13.93
N HIS A 314 -16.56 21.74 -12.94
CA HIS A 314 -17.53 21.84 -11.84
C HIS A 314 -17.08 22.81 -10.74
N GLY A 315 -15.88 23.39 -10.85
CA GLY A 315 -15.38 24.39 -9.92
C GLY A 315 -14.81 23.83 -8.61
N ARG A 316 -14.66 22.49 -8.52
CA ARG A 316 -14.02 21.83 -7.38
C ARG A 316 -12.50 22.06 -7.38
N LEU A 317 -11.90 22.01 -8.56
CA LEU A 317 -10.50 22.33 -8.75
C LEU A 317 -10.28 23.64 -9.51
N VAL A 318 -9.11 24.22 -9.28
CA VAL A 318 -8.58 25.30 -10.12
C VAL A 318 -7.35 24.79 -10.84
N ARG A 319 -7.18 25.26 -12.07
CA ARG A 319 -6.01 24.94 -12.89
C ARG A 319 -5.11 26.15 -12.99
N GLY A 320 -3.80 25.98 -12.85
CA GLY A 320 -2.84 27.07 -12.92
C GLY A 320 -1.40 26.60 -12.93
N MET A 321 -0.49 27.54 -12.69
CA MET A 321 0.91 27.30 -12.35
C MET A 321 1.08 27.64 -10.86
N PHE A 322 1.04 26.67 -10.00
CA PHE A 322 1.11 26.85 -8.54
C PHE A 322 2.53 26.70 -8.03
N VAL A 323 3.29 25.76 -8.60
CA VAL A 323 4.66 25.45 -8.26
C VAL A 323 5.54 25.63 -9.49
N ARG A 324 6.63 26.34 -9.34
CA ARG A 324 7.59 26.56 -10.44
C ARG A 324 8.24 25.24 -10.84
N GLY A 325 8.39 25.02 -12.15
CA GLY A 325 9.03 23.80 -12.68
C GLY A 325 8.12 22.59 -12.85
N PHE A 326 6.86 22.62 -12.35
CA PHE A 326 5.92 21.48 -12.46
C PHE A 326 5.05 21.49 -13.74
N GLY A 327 5.39 22.36 -14.70
CA GLY A 327 4.62 22.50 -15.94
C GLY A 327 3.42 23.43 -15.80
N ALA A 328 2.70 23.64 -16.92
CA ALA A 328 1.61 24.63 -17.00
C ALA A 328 0.24 24.09 -16.55
N ALA A 329 0.08 22.76 -16.49
CA ALA A 329 -1.18 22.11 -16.16
C ALA A 329 -1.13 21.49 -14.78
N GLN A 330 -1.26 22.32 -13.75
CA GLN A 330 -1.34 21.90 -12.36
C GLN A 330 -2.77 22.11 -11.87
N PHE A 331 -3.27 21.18 -11.06
CA PHE A 331 -4.61 21.22 -10.48
C PHE A 331 -4.52 21.20 -8.97
N ALA A 332 -5.32 22.01 -8.30
CA ALA A 332 -5.40 22.08 -6.85
C ALA A 332 -6.77 22.58 -6.41
N GLU A 333 -7.13 22.34 -5.16
CA GLU A 333 -8.25 23.01 -4.51
C GLU A 333 -7.90 24.46 -4.19
N ARG A 334 -8.90 25.36 -4.09
CA ARG A 334 -8.68 26.79 -3.81
C ARG A 334 -7.98 27.01 -2.47
N ASP A 335 -8.42 26.33 -1.46
CA ASP A 335 -7.86 26.46 -0.11
C ASP A 335 -6.38 26.02 -0.05
N THR A 336 -6.04 25.01 -0.86
CA THR A 336 -4.64 24.58 -1.05
C THR A 336 -3.79 25.69 -1.70
N VAL A 337 -4.33 26.35 -2.74
CA VAL A 337 -3.62 27.47 -3.40
C VAL A 337 -3.39 28.63 -2.44
N ASP A 338 -4.34 28.91 -1.57
CA ASP A 338 -4.22 29.96 -0.57
C ASP A 338 -3.24 29.56 0.54
N ALA A 339 -3.25 28.31 0.99
CA ALA A 339 -2.28 27.78 1.96
C ALA A 339 -0.85 27.77 1.43
N LEU A 340 -0.64 27.46 0.15
CA LEU A 340 0.69 27.55 -0.50
C LEU A 340 1.27 28.96 -0.49
N ARG A 341 0.43 29.99 -0.56
CA ARG A 341 0.85 31.41 -0.60
C ARG A 341 1.08 32.00 0.77
N HIS A 342 0.38 31.47 1.76
CA HIS A 342 0.44 31.93 3.14
C HIS A 342 0.91 30.77 4.03
N PRO A 343 2.20 30.35 3.92
CA PRO A 343 2.73 29.36 4.84
C PRO A 343 2.53 29.86 6.26
N SER A 344 1.99 29.02 7.14
CA SER A 344 1.70 29.37 8.52
C SER A 344 2.92 30.05 9.17
N GLU A 345 2.75 31.24 9.70
CA GLU A 345 3.81 32.10 10.29
C GLU A 345 4.50 31.50 11.55
N HIS A 346 4.09 30.29 11.94
CA HIS A 346 4.53 29.64 13.18
C HIS A 346 5.84 28.85 13.06
N ARG A 347 6.58 29.04 11.96
CA ARG A 347 7.78 28.24 11.71
C ARG A 347 9.05 29.04 11.94
N GLY A 348 9.61 28.90 13.13
CA GLY A 348 11.04 29.12 13.32
C GLY A 348 11.86 28.18 12.41
N PRO A 349 13.16 28.42 12.20
CA PRO A 349 14.02 27.58 11.41
C PRO A 349 14.05 26.17 12.04
N SER A 350 13.38 25.21 11.42
CA SER A 350 13.42 23.81 11.83
C SER A 350 14.15 23.00 10.77
N VAL A 351 15.10 22.19 11.21
CA VAL A 351 15.79 21.23 10.37
C VAL A 351 15.03 19.92 10.48
N VAL A 352 14.45 19.46 9.38
CA VAL A 352 13.88 18.12 9.27
C VAL A 352 14.95 17.23 8.67
N THR A 353 15.44 16.26 9.42
CA THR A 353 16.32 15.21 8.91
C THR A 353 15.42 14.09 8.42
N LEU A 354 15.46 13.83 7.12
CA LEU A 354 14.74 12.73 6.44
C LEU A 354 15.56 11.46 6.51
#